data_44132b1ea80afe1aaed309146bad9296
#
_entry.id   44132b1ea80afe1aaed309146bad9296
#
_cell.length_a   1.000
_cell.length_b   1.000
_cell.length_c   1.000
_cell.angle_alpha   90.00
_cell.angle_beta   90.00
_cell.angle_gamma   90.00
#
_symmetry.space_group_name_H-M   'P 1'
#
loop_
_entity.id
_entity.type
_entity.pdbx_description
1 polymer ?
#
loop_
_entity_poly.entity_id
_entity_poly.type
_entity_poly.pdbx_seq_one_letter_code
_entity_poly.pdbx_strand_id
1 'polypeptide(L)'
;MTTAGAVPERTQVVRVAVSVPQALDRRALTVRVDAVRYTIDDRYQWSLPFGAEVEEALRTRLAARYPAYVFVSDLSAVANRADKRLQFVFDRYEADQKGSAVAHGYCSLRAGNQTVWTRPFAFHTEAEATPEGIALALQSLLDAALSVCVLEPEGR
;
A
#
# COMPACT_ATOMS: atom_id res chain seq x y z
N MET A 1 -22.11 -5.46 -23.56
CA MET A 1 -20.82 -4.95 -23.80
C MET A 1 -20.57 -3.62 -23.14
N THR A 2 -19.44 -3.48 -22.54
CA THR A 2 -19.14 -2.29 -21.77
C THR A 2 -18.49 -1.25 -22.64
N THR A 3 -18.91 -0.02 -22.50
CA THR A 3 -18.29 1.07 -23.20
C THR A 3 -16.99 1.43 -22.51
N ALA A 4 -15.93 1.58 -23.29
CA ALA A 4 -14.64 1.94 -22.72
C ALA A 4 -14.74 3.29 -22.02
N GLY A 5 -14.21 3.38 -20.82
CA GLY A 5 -14.23 4.60 -20.06
C GLY A 5 -15.49 4.86 -19.29
N ALA A 6 -16.52 4.06 -19.50
CA ALA A 6 -17.75 4.24 -18.75
C ALA A 6 -17.65 3.54 -17.41
N VAL A 7 -18.07 4.24 -16.36
CA VAL A 7 -18.10 3.65 -15.03
C VAL A 7 -19.56 3.31 -14.73
N PRO A 8 -19.86 2.03 -14.45
CA PRO A 8 -21.23 1.66 -14.14
C PRO A 8 -21.76 2.45 -12.96
N GLU A 9 -23.03 2.74 -13.01
CA GLU A 9 -23.67 3.54 -11.99
C GLU A 9 -23.53 2.93 -10.62
N ARG A 10 -23.49 1.59 -10.56
CA ARG A 10 -23.41 0.88 -9.29
C ARG A 10 -21.99 0.60 -8.84
N THR A 11 -21.01 1.07 -9.61
CA THR A 11 -19.62 0.86 -9.21
C THR A 11 -19.35 1.61 -7.93
N GLN A 12 -18.78 0.92 -6.96
CA GLN A 12 -18.43 1.54 -5.70
C GLN A 12 -17.05 2.16 -5.81
N VAL A 13 -16.91 3.32 -5.22
CA VAL A 13 -15.64 4.04 -5.18
C VAL A 13 -15.06 3.89 -3.80
N VAL A 14 -13.80 3.48 -3.74
CA VAL A 14 -13.10 3.28 -2.49
C VAL A 14 -11.87 4.19 -2.48
N ARG A 15 -11.75 5.02 -1.47
CA ARG A 15 -10.54 5.82 -1.28
C ARG A 15 -9.46 4.95 -0.67
N VAL A 16 -8.24 5.08 -1.16
CA VAL A 16 -7.10 4.37 -0.60
C VAL A 16 -6.14 5.39 -0.04
N ALA A 17 -5.79 5.22 1.22
CA ALA A 17 -4.84 6.09 1.90
C ALA A 17 -3.72 5.22 2.45
N VAL A 18 -2.49 5.72 2.35
CA VAL A 18 -1.31 5.01 2.81
C VAL A 18 -0.46 5.95 3.65
N SER A 19 0.00 5.43 4.78
CA SER A 19 0.93 6.14 5.64
C SER A 19 2.16 5.25 5.82
N VAL A 20 3.34 5.81 5.55
CA VAL A 20 4.61 5.13 5.79
C VAL A 20 5.44 5.97 6.75
N PRO A 21 6.42 5.38 7.43
CA PRO A 21 7.28 6.18 8.32
C PRO A 21 7.91 7.34 7.57
N GLN A 22 7.98 8.48 8.21
CA GLN A 22 8.45 9.70 7.57
C GLN A 22 9.88 9.56 7.06
N ALA A 23 10.71 8.82 7.79
CA ALA A 23 12.10 8.62 7.40
C ALA A 23 12.22 7.90 6.07
N LEU A 24 11.23 7.12 5.69
CA LEU A 24 11.25 6.37 4.44
C LEU A 24 10.52 7.07 3.31
N ASP A 25 9.76 8.11 3.60
CA ASP A 25 8.90 8.73 2.61
C ASP A 25 9.69 9.73 1.77
N ARG A 26 10.53 9.17 0.92
CA ARG A 26 11.38 9.95 0.01
C ARG A 26 11.60 9.11 -1.24
N ARG A 27 12.14 9.74 -2.27
CA ARG A 27 12.42 8.99 -3.50
C ARG A 27 13.66 8.13 -3.38
N ALA A 28 14.65 8.55 -2.62
CA ALA A 28 15.90 7.82 -2.50
C ALA A 28 15.68 6.52 -1.77
N LEU A 29 16.38 5.48 -2.20
CA LEU A 29 16.32 4.18 -1.55
C LEU A 29 16.87 4.30 -0.13
N THR A 30 16.08 3.88 0.84
CA THR A 30 16.43 4.00 2.26
C THR A 30 16.44 2.61 2.86
N VAL A 31 17.54 2.26 3.51
CA VAL A 31 17.77 0.91 4.02
C VAL A 31 18.18 1.02 5.49
N ARG A 32 17.62 0.19 6.32
CA ARG A 32 17.92 0.20 7.75
C ARG A 32 19.29 -0.39 8.00
N VAL A 33 20.08 0.29 8.81
CA VAL A 33 21.40 -0.17 9.23
C VAL A 33 21.31 -0.84 10.59
N ASP A 34 20.66 -0.19 11.53
CA ASP A 34 20.49 -0.73 12.87
C ASP A 34 19.20 -0.14 13.46
N ALA A 35 19.01 -0.35 14.77
CA ALA A 35 17.75 0.03 15.41
C ALA A 35 17.42 1.52 15.28
N VAL A 36 18.44 2.37 15.04
CA VAL A 36 18.22 3.83 15.04
C VAL A 36 18.70 4.53 13.79
N ARG A 37 19.29 3.83 12.83
CA ARG A 37 19.90 4.49 11.67
C ARG A 37 19.45 3.87 10.37
N TYR A 38 19.35 4.74 9.35
CA TYR A 38 19.14 4.32 7.96
C TYR A 38 20.29 4.81 7.10
N THR A 39 20.57 4.11 5.99
CA THR A 39 21.39 4.61 4.91
C THR A 39 20.49 5.06 3.79
N ILE A 40 20.87 6.15 3.13
CA ILE A 40 20.12 6.67 2.00
C ILE A 40 21.02 6.58 0.79
N ASP A 41 20.54 5.96 -0.28
CA ASP A 41 21.32 5.79 -1.50
C ASP A 41 20.65 6.57 -2.62
N ASP A 42 21.18 7.76 -2.91
CA ASP A 42 20.60 8.63 -3.90
C ASP A 42 20.76 8.13 -5.33
N ARG A 43 21.59 7.12 -5.55
CA ARG A 43 21.76 6.55 -6.88
C ARG A 43 20.56 5.73 -7.32
N TYR A 44 19.74 5.33 -6.40
CA TYR A 44 18.57 4.50 -6.68
C TYR A 44 17.37 5.19 -6.10
N GLN A 45 16.42 5.49 -6.97
CA GLN A 45 15.26 6.27 -6.56
C GLN A 45 13.98 5.62 -7.05
N TRP A 46 12.95 5.71 -6.22
CA TRP A 46 11.60 5.36 -6.64
C TRP A 46 11.10 6.43 -7.62
N SER A 47 10.15 6.05 -8.45
CA SER A 47 9.55 7.02 -9.39
C SER A 47 8.83 8.14 -8.66
N LEU A 48 8.30 7.84 -7.47
CA LEU A 48 7.55 8.76 -6.63
C LEU A 48 8.15 8.70 -5.24
N PRO A 49 7.85 9.66 -4.36
CA PRO A 49 8.14 9.45 -2.94
C PRO A 49 7.54 8.15 -2.47
N PHE A 50 8.19 7.48 -1.54
CA PHE A 50 7.89 6.09 -1.23
C PHE A 50 6.42 5.85 -0.87
N GLY A 51 5.83 6.73 -0.05
CA GLY A 51 4.43 6.57 0.32
C GLY A 51 3.50 6.61 -0.88
N ALA A 52 3.76 7.51 -1.82
CA ALA A 52 2.95 7.60 -3.04
C ALA A 52 3.18 6.39 -3.93
N GLU A 53 4.40 5.89 -3.96
CA GLU A 53 4.73 4.69 -4.73
C GLU A 53 3.95 3.50 -4.20
N VAL A 54 3.90 3.35 -2.87
CA VAL A 54 3.18 2.26 -2.23
C VAL A 54 1.68 2.39 -2.49
N GLU A 55 1.16 3.61 -2.40
CA GLU A 55 -0.26 3.82 -2.66
C GLU A 55 -0.64 3.42 -4.07
N GLU A 56 0.17 3.81 -5.04
CA GLU A 56 -0.11 3.45 -6.43
C GLU A 56 -0.05 1.95 -6.64
N ALA A 57 0.94 1.29 -6.04
CA ALA A 57 1.06 -0.16 -6.14
C ALA A 57 -0.14 -0.85 -5.50
N LEU A 58 -0.63 -0.34 -4.38
CA LEU A 58 -1.82 -0.90 -3.74
C LEU A 58 -3.06 -0.73 -4.59
N ARG A 59 -3.26 0.47 -5.15
CA ARG A 59 -4.43 0.70 -5.99
C ARG A 59 -4.44 -0.21 -7.20
N THR A 60 -3.28 -0.42 -7.82
CA THR A 60 -3.18 -1.31 -8.97
C THR A 60 -3.55 -2.74 -8.60
N ARG A 61 -3.04 -3.22 -7.46
CA ARG A 61 -3.33 -4.57 -7.03
C ARG A 61 -4.79 -4.75 -6.62
N LEU A 62 -5.35 -3.75 -5.95
CA LEU A 62 -6.74 -3.80 -5.54
C LEU A 62 -7.67 -3.78 -6.74
N ALA A 63 -7.35 -2.97 -7.74
CA ALA A 63 -8.19 -2.91 -8.94
C ALA A 63 -8.20 -4.25 -9.68
N ALA A 64 -7.07 -4.94 -9.69
CA ALA A 64 -7.02 -6.24 -10.34
C ALA A 64 -7.79 -7.28 -9.56
N ARG A 65 -7.80 -7.18 -8.23
CA ARG A 65 -8.43 -8.17 -7.36
C ARG A 65 -9.93 -7.94 -7.23
N TYR A 66 -10.36 -6.69 -7.29
CA TYR A 66 -11.78 -6.32 -7.08
C TYR A 66 -12.26 -5.46 -8.25
N PRO A 67 -12.51 -6.10 -9.41
CA PRO A 67 -12.84 -5.32 -10.61
C PRO A 67 -14.17 -4.57 -10.54
N ALA A 68 -15.02 -4.90 -9.58
CA ALA A 68 -16.29 -4.18 -9.43
C ALA A 68 -16.14 -2.85 -8.71
N TYR A 69 -14.94 -2.56 -8.19
CA TYR A 69 -14.69 -1.35 -7.42
C TYR A 69 -13.76 -0.43 -8.20
N VAL A 70 -13.88 0.85 -7.93
CA VAL A 70 -12.94 1.85 -8.44
C VAL A 70 -12.14 2.38 -7.26
N PHE A 71 -10.83 2.24 -7.31
CA PHE A 71 -9.96 2.66 -6.22
C PHE A 71 -9.29 3.97 -6.60
N VAL A 72 -9.46 4.98 -5.77
CA VAL A 72 -8.93 6.30 -6.03
C VAL A 72 -8.03 6.74 -4.89
N SER A 73 -7.09 7.62 -5.24
CA SER A 73 -6.23 8.21 -4.24
C SER A 73 -7.05 9.11 -3.32
N ASP A 74 -6.60 9.21 -2.06
CA ASP A 74 -7.19 10.11 -1.09
C ASP A 74 -7.15 11.56 -1.60
N LEU A 75 -6.24 11.86 -2.52
CA LEU A 75 -6.08 13.20 -3.09
C LEU A 75 -6.87 13.40 -4.37
N SER A 76 -7.57 12.39 -4.84
CA SER A 76 -8.32 12.47 -6.08
C SER A 76 -9.51 13.41 -5.94
N ALA A 77 -9.86 14.07 -7.05
CA ALA A 77 -11.02 14.96 -7.05
C ALA A 77 -12.32 14.23 -6.78
N VAL A 78 -12.37 12.91 -7.02
CA VAL A 78 -13.59 12.15 -6.79
C VAL A 78 -13.54 11.41 -5.44
N ALA A 79 -12.52 11.65 -4.63
CA ALA A 79 -12.39 10.94 -3.36
C ALA A 79 -13.57 11.22 -2.43
N ASN A 80 -14.15 12.42 -2.48
CA ASN A 80 -15.26 12.75 -1.62
C ASN A 80 -16.55 12.05 -2.00
N ARG A 81 -16.59 11.37 -3.15
CA ARG A 81 -17.74 10.55 -3.53
C ARG A 81 -17.64 9.13 -3.02
N ALA A 82 -16.51 8.77 -2.43
CA ALA A 82 -16.30 7.41 -1.98
C ALA A 82 -17.09 7.14 -0.72
N ASP A 83 -17.81 6.02 -0.71
CA ASP A 83 -18.51 5.57 0.48
C ASP A 83 -17.58 4.88 1.45
N LYS A 84 -16.48 4.36 0.96
CA LYS A 84 -15.56 3.58 1.78
C LYS A 84 -14.15 4.14 1.65
N ARG A 85 -13.39 3.96 2.71
CA ARG A 85 -12.00 4.37 2.75
C ARG A 85 -11.18 3.22 3.31
N LEU A 86 -10.22 2.76 2.53
CA LEU A 86 -9.31 1.70 2.95
C LEU A 86 -7.98 2.35 3.27
N GLN A 87 -7.52 2.20 4.50
CA GLN A 87 -6.32 2.84 4.97
C GLN A 87 -5.29 1.80 5.36
N PHE A 88 -4.06 2.00 4.89
CA PHE A 88 -2.92 1.17 5.27
C PHE A 88 -1.96 2.05 6.06
N VAL A 89 -1.65 1.65 7.27
CA VAL A 89 -0.69 2.35 8.10
C VAL A 89 0.47 1.41 8.34
N PHE A 90 1.64 1.78 7.86
CA PHE A 90 2.85 0.98 8.05
C PHE A 90 3.68 1.61 9.14
N ASP A 91 3.89 0.86 10.21
CA ASP A 91 4.82 1.25 11.26
C ASP A 91 6.25 0.95 10.84
N ARG A 92 6.43 -0.12 10.11
CA ARG A 92 7.68 -0.48 9.48
C ARG A 92 7.39 -1.07 8.11
N TYR A 93 8.11 -0.62 7.12
CA TYR A 93 8.03 -1.19 5.77
C TYR A 93 9.36 -0.92 5.10
N GLU A 94 10.31 -1.82 5.30
CA GLU A 94 11.70 -1.51 5.00
C GLU A 94 12.52 -2.76 4.84
N ALA A 95 13.65 -2.62 4.16
CA ALA A 95 14.68 -3.64 4.11
C ALA A 95 15.85 -3.21 4.98
N ASP A 96 16.63 -4.17 5.41
CA ASP A 96 17.85 -3.88 6.17
C ASP A 96 19.07 -4.37 5.40
N GLN A 97 20.24 -4.11 5.94
CA GLN A 97 21.49 -4.48 5.30
C GLN A 97 21.87 -5.94 5.54
N LYS A 98 21.11 -6.66 6.35
CA LYS A 98 21.42 -8.02 6.73
C LYS A 98 20.68 -9.05 5.90
N GLY A 99 19.89 -8.61 4.94
CA GLY A 99 19.19 -9.52 4.05
C GLY A 99 17.76 -9.81 4.42
N SER A 100 17.12 -8.91 5.14
CA SER A 100 15.72 -9.05 5.55
C SER A 100 14.91 -7.83 5.19
N ALA A 101 13.61 -8.03 5.05
CA ALA A 101 12.66 -6.94 4.90
C ALA A 101 11.43 -7.26 5.73
N VAL A 102 10.78 -6.20 6.23
CA VAL A 102 9.61 -6.37 7.09
C VAL A 102 8.52 -5.41 6.67
N ALA A 103 7.27 -5.79 6.96
CA ALA A 103 6.11 -4.92 6.83
C ALA A 103 5.25 -5.14 8.06
N HIS A 104 5.17 -4.13 8.90
CA HIS A 104 4.37 -4.17 10.12
C HIS A 104 3.42 -2.98 10.11
N GLY A 105 2.21 -3.20 10.52
CA GLY A 105 1.25 -2.11 10.61
C GLY A 105 -0.16 -2.65 10.72
N TYR A 106 -1.09 -1.89 10.17
CA TYR A 106 -2.46 -2.34 10.15
C TYR A 106 -3.18 -1.72 8.96
N CYS A 107 -4.29 -2.32 8.58
CA CYS A 107 -5.21 -1.74 7.63
C CYS A 107 -6.58 -1.62 8.27
N SER A 108 -7.36 -0.64 7.83
CA SER A 108 -8.70 -0.47 8.32
C SER A 108 -9.61 -0.07 7.19
N LEU A 109 -10.85 -0.50 7.28
CA LEU A 109 -11.90 -0.14 6.33
C LEU A 109 -12.93 0.69 7.08
N ARG A 110 -13.24 1.86 6.52
CA ARG A 110 -14.28 2.71 7.04
C ARG A 110 -15.39 2.84 6.02
N ALA A 111 -16.61 2.88 6.53
CA ALA A 111 -17.77 3.15 5.71
C ALA A 111 -18.50 4.31 6.37
N GLY A 112 -18.52 5.45 5.70
CA GLY A 112 -19.04 6.68 6.31
C GLY A 112 -18.18 7.06 7.49
N ASN A 113 -18.80 7.22 8.65
CA ASN A 113 -18.10 7.61 9.87
C ASN A 113 -17.74 6.44 10.75
N GLN A 114 -17.94 5.21 10.27
CA GLN A 114 -17.74 4.05 11.13
C GLN A 114 -16.60 3.20 10.59
N THR A 115 -15.81 2.68 11.53
CA THR A 115 -14.79 1.69 11.21
C THR A 115 -15.47 0.33 11.10
N VAL A 116 -15.36 -0.29 9.92
CA VAL A 116 -15.93 -1.61 9.70
C VAL A 116 -15.05 -2.67 10.32
N TRP A 117 -13.73 -2.58 10.08
CA TRP A 117 -12.76 -3.47 10.70
C TRP A 117 -11.39 -2.82 10.69
N THR A 118 -10.54 -3.31 11.58
CA THR A 118 -9.12 -2.97 11.63
C THR A 118 -8.37 -4.28 11.80
N ARG A 119 -7.35 -4.49 10.98
CA ARG A 119 -6.59 -5.74 10.98
C ARG A 119 -5.11 -5.45 11.01
N PRO A 120 -4.40 -5.97 12.01
CA PRO A 120 -2.96 -5.81 12.04
C PRO A 120 -2.28 -6.78 11.09
N PHE A 121 -1.09 -6.43 10.67
CA PHE A 121 -0.25 -7.37 9.92
C PHE A 121 1.20 -7.21 10.35
N ALA A 122 1.94 -8.32 10.23
CA ALA A 122 3.35 -8.35 10.54
C ALA A 122 3.97 -9.45 9.71
N PHE A 123 4.71 -9.06 8.69
CA PHE A 123 5.32 -10.02 7.76
C PHE A 123 6.80 -9.69 7.61
N HIS A 124 7.58 -10.72 7.31
CA HIS A 124 8.99 -10.52 6.99
C HIS A 124 9.38 -11.49 5.89
N THR A 125 10.43 -11.16 5.17
CA THR A 125 10.95 -12.01 4.12
C THR A 125 12.43 -11.73 3.95
N GLU A 126 13.12 -12.59 3.22
CA GLU A 126 14.50 -12.34 2.86
C GLU A 126 14.54 -11.34 1.72
N ALA A 127 15.60 -10.56 1.69
CA ALA A 127 15.79 -9.57 0.65
C ALA A 127 17.27 -9.52 0.29
N GLU A 128 17.60 -9.81 -0.96
CA GLU A 128 18.95 -9.58 -1.40
C GLU A 128 19.31 -8.12 -1.22
N ALA A 129 20.56 -7.86 -0.83
CA ALA A 129 20.97 -6.49 -0.53
C ALA A 129 21.33 -5.74 -1.82
N THR A 130 20.44 -5.76 -2.79
CA THR A 130 20.55 -5.00 -4.04
C THR A 130 19.27 -4.21 -4.20
N PRO A 131 19.29 -3.12 -4.96
CA PRO A 131 18.05 -2.36 -5.17
C PRO A 131 16.93 -3.22 -5.73
N GLU A 132 17.25 -4.09 -6.69
CA GLU A 132 16.23 -4.97 -7.29
C GLU A 132 15.70 -5.96 -6.28
N GLY A 133 16.59 -6.55 -5.47
CA GLY A 133 16.19 -7.52 -4.47
C GLY A 133 15.31 -6.89 -3.40
N ILE A 134 15.66 -5.67 -2.98
CA ILE A 134 14.87 -4.94 -2.01
C ILE A 134 13.49 -4.61 -2.58
N ALA A 135 13.43 -4.15 -3.83
CA ALA A 135 12.14 -3.83 -4.43
C ALA A 135 11.25 -5.07 -4.53
N LEU A 136 11.83 -6.21 -4.91
CA LEU A 136 11.06 -7.45 -4.98
C LEU A 136 10.54 -7.89 -3.62
N ALA A 137 11.38 -7.75 -2.59
CA ALA A 137 10.97 -8.14 -1.25
C ALA A 137 9.85 -7.25 -0.75
N LEU A 138 9.93 -5.95 -0.98
CA LEU A 138 8.88 -5.03 -0.54
C LEU A 138 7.57 -5.30 -1.27
N GLN A 139 7.63 -5.65 -2.55
CA GLN A 139 6.42 -6.02 -3.29
C GLN A 139 5.79 -7.30 -2.74
N SER A 140 6.62 -8.28 -2.42
CA SER A 140 6.13 -9.51 -1.82
C SER A 140 5.42 -9.25 -0.50
N LEU A 141 5.99 -8.35 0.32
CA LEU A 141 5.38 -7.99 1.59
C LEU A 141 4.08 -7.23 1.39
N LEU A 142 3.99 -6.43 0.35
CA LEU A 142 2.77 -5.73 0.03
C LEU A 142 1.65 -6.71 -0.31
N ASP A 143 1.98 -7.73 -1.09
CA ASP A 143 1.00 -8.76 -1.42
C ASP A 143 0.56 -9.52 -0.17
N ALA A 144 1.48 -9.77 0.74
CA ALA A 144 1.13 -10.42 2.00
C ALA A 144 0.18 -9.56 2.83
N ALA A 145 0.45 -8.26 2.91
CA ALA A 145 -0.44 -7.35 3.64
C ALA A 145 -1.83 -7.34 3.01
N LEU A 146 -1.90 -7.35 1.69
CA LEU A 146 -3.19 -7.38 1.02
C LEU A 146 -3.98 -8.64 1.31
N SER A 147 -3.31 -9.75 1.59
CA SER A 147 -4.00 -10.99 1.90
C SER A 147 -4.77 -10.90 3.22
N VAL A 148 -4.34 -10.00 4.10
CA VAL A 148 -5.02 -9.77 5.38
C VAL A 148 -6.12 -8.71 5.23
N CYS A 149 -5.91 -7.75 4.36
CA CYS A 149 -6.74 -6.56 4.25
C CYS A 149 -7.77 -6.70 3.14
N VAL A 150 -8.44 -7.84 3.09
CA VAL A 150 -9.40 -8.10 2.03
C VAL A 150 -10.68 -7.32 2.28
N LEU A 151 -11.21 -6.78 1.19
CA LEU A 151 -12.54 -6.21 1.25
C LEU A 151 -13.52 -7.34 1.43
N GLU A 152 -14.56 -7.07 2.20
CA GLU A 152 -15.50 -8.10 2.50
C GLU A 152 -16.13 -8.59 1.23
N PRO A 153 -16.20 -9.87 1.04
CA PRO A 153 -16.90 -10.35 -0.10
C PRO A 153 -18.34 -9.89 0.03
N GLU A 154 -18.74 -9.20 -0.93
CA GLU A 154 -19.99 -8.68 -0.85
C GLU A 154 -21.01 -9.66 -0.99
N GLY A 155 -22.15 -9.48 -0.53
CA GLY A 155 -23.23 -10.40 -0.61
C GLY A 155 -23.05 -11.53 0.33
N ARG A 156 -22.07 -11.39 1.21
CA ARG A 156 -21.89 -12.48 2.11
C ARG A 156 -22.31 -12.15 3.42
#